data_0d49697bdd7555bb8b87ce87f79d71c9
#
_entry.id   0d49697bdd7555bb8b87ce87f79d71c9
#
_cell.length_a   1.000
_cell.length_b   1.000
_cell.length_c   1.000
_cell.angle_alpha   90.00
_cell.angle_beta   90.00
_cell.angle_gamma   90.00
#
_symmetry.space_group_name_H-M   'P 1'
#
loop_
_entity.id
_entity.type
_entity.pdbx_description
1 polymer ?
#
loop_
_entity_poly.entity_id
_entity_poly.type
_entity_poly.pdbx_seq_one_letter_code
_entity_poly.pdbx_strand_id
1 'polypeptide(L)'
;AAYLRNLTVSYLYPEMMEEYDIYDAVTPEQIAEAFSREPVPDAVFLVSPTYEGRIADIETIAKLVHSKGIPQIVDEAHGAHLGLAEGFAKNSCQCGADLVIHSVHKTLPALTQSALLHVNGRLVDRERLRRFLHIYQSSSPSYVLMAGIDNALQVVEEQGDYLFTKFQINYLR
;
A
#
# COMPACT_ATOMS: atom_id res chain seq x y z
N ALA A 1 -5.72 14.49 -7.03
CA ALA A 1 -6.10 13.54 -8.09
C ALA A 1 -7.61 13.50 -8.27
N ALA A 2 -8.38 13.15 -7.22
CA ALA A 2 -9.84 13.02 -7.29
C ALA A 2 -10.53 14.28 -7.87
N TYR A 3 -10.16 15.47 -7.39
CA TYR A 3 -10.68 16.73 -7.90
C TYR A 3 -10.44 16.91 -9.41
N LEU A 4 -9.22 16.64 -9.89
CA LEU A 4 -8.86 16.77 -11.30
C LEU A 4 -9.62 15.80 -12.22
N ARG A 5 -10.12 14.70 -11.65
CA ARG A 5 -10.90 13.67 -12.37
C ARG A 5 -12.40 13.80 -12.12
N ASN A 6 -12.82 14.83 -11.39
CA ASN A 6 -14.22 15.05 -11.02
C ASN A 6 -14.85 13.81 -10.36
N LEU A 7 -14.10 13.17 -9.45
CA LEU A 7 -14.58 12.02 -8.69
C LEU A 7 -15.33 12.51 -7.45
N THR A 8 -16.43 11.87 -7.14
CA THR A 8 -17.09 12.02 -5.84
C THR A 8 -16.30 11.21 -4.81
N VAL A 9 -15.90 11.86 -3.71
CA VAL A 9 -15.10 11.24 -2.65
C VAL A 9 -15.88 11.23 -1.36
N SER A 10 -16.00 10.06 -0.75
CA SER A 10 -16.47 9.89 0.63
C SER A 10 -15.26 9.56 1.50
N TYR A 11 -15.14 10.23 2.64
CA TYR A 11 -14.02 10.05 3.55
C TYR A 11 -14.43 9.18 4.74
N LEU A 12 -13.56 8.22 5.09
CA LEU A 12 -13.61 7.50 6.34
C LEU A 12 -12.57 8.09 7.28
N TYR A 13 -13.00 8.44 8.48
CA TYR A 13 -12.10 8.98 9.50
C TYR A 13 -11.83 7.88 10.51
N PRO A 14 -10.58 7.42 10.65
CA PRO A 14 -10.20 6.46 11.67
C PRO A 14 -10.37 7.05 13.07
N GLU A 15 -10.48 6.20 14.07
CA GLU A 15 -10.57 6.62 15.46
C GLU A 15 -9.23 7.18 15.95
N MET A 16 -9.30 8.13 16.88
CA MET A 16 -8.12 8.68 17.52
C MET A 16 -7.71 7.80 18.71
N MET A 17 -6.45 7.46 18.78
CA MET A 17 -5.83 6.81 19.94
C MET A 17 -5.38 7.91 20.92
N GLU A 18 -6.24 8.28 21.86
CA GLU A 18 -6.00 9.39 22.79
C GLU A 18 -4.70 9.28 23.58
N GLU A 19 -4.28 8.03 23.91
CA GLU A 19 -3.02 7.77 24.64
C GLU A 19 -1.78 8.30 23.90
N TYR A 20 -1.80 8.29 22.55
CA TYR A 20 -0.65 8.66 21.71
C TYR A 20 -0.91 9.91 20.88
N ASP A 21 -2.12 10.46 20.92
CA ASP A 21 -2.56 11.60 20.09
C ASP A 21 -2.32 11.35 18.58
N ILE A 22 -2.62 10.11 18.13
CA ILE A 22 -2.51 9.69 16.72
C ILE A 22 -3.80 9.02 16.26
N TYR A 23 -4.03 9.04 14.95
CA TYR A 23 -5.11 8.26 14.35
C TYR A 23 -4.72 6.79 14.19
N ASP A 24 -5.67 5.90 14.45
CA ASP A 24 -5.52 4.48 14.15
C ASP A 24 -5.70 4.20 12.64
N ALA A 25 -5.59 2.95 12.24
CA ALA A 25 -5.94 2.53 10.90
C ALA A 25 -7.47 2.38 10.76
N VAL A 26 -7.98 2.54 9.52
CA VAL A 26 -9.38 2.25 9.19
C VAL A 26 -9.67 0.77 9.44
N THR A 27 -10.81 0.49 10.09
CA THR A 27 -11.21 -0.87 10.45
C THR A 27 -12.16 -1.51 9.43
N PRO A 28 -12.26 -2.86 9.40
CA PRO A 28 -13.25 -3.56 8.58
C PRO A 28 -14.70 -3.13 8.89
N GLU A 29 -15.01 -2.85 10.15
CA GLU A 29 -16.34 -2.43 10.61
C GLU A 29 -16.71 -1.07 10.02
N GLN A 30 -15.77 -0.12 9.97
CA GLN A 30 -15.98 1.19 9.34
C GLN A 30 -16.26 1.05 7.83
N ILE A 31 -15.58 0.14 7.15
CA ILE A 31 -15.85 -0.17 5.74
C ILE A 31 -17.24 -0.79 5.56
N ALA A 32 -17.60 -1.77 6.40
CA ALA A 32 -18.92 -2.41 6.36
C ALA A 32 -20.05 -1.41 6.62
N GLU A 33 -19.87 -0.52 7.58
CA GLU A 33 -20.81 0.55 7.87
C GLU A 33 -20.95 1.52 6.69
N ALA A 34 -19.84 1.93 6.08
CA ALA A 34 -19.87 2.80 4.90
C ALA A 34 -20.65 2.16 3.74
N PHE A 35 -20.48 0.86 3.51
CA PHE A 35 -21.22 0.13 2.48
C PHE A 35 -22.72 -0.01 2.77
N SER A 36 -23.16 0.17 4.00
CA SER A 36 -24.58 0.16 4.37
C SER A 36 -25.27 1.51 4.12
N ARG A 37 -24.49 2.59 3.98
CA ARG A 37 -24.99 3.97 3.89
C ARG A 37 -25.25 4.47 2.48
N GLU A 38 -25.01 3.66 1.43
CA GLU A 38 -25.28 4.05 0.04
C GLU A 38 -24.56 5.32 -0.49
N PRO A 39 -24.24 5.37 -1.78
CA PRO A 39 -24.10 4.24 -2.71
C PRO A 39 -22.77 3.51 -2.53
N VAL A 40 -22.72 2.24 -2.97
CA VAL A 40 -21.46 1.49 -3.03
C VAL A 40 -20.48 2.23 -3.96
N PRO A 41 -19.24 2.53 -3.52
CA PRO A 41 -18.28 3.26 -4.35
C PRO A 41 -17.73 2.39 -5.49
N ASP A 42 -17.08 3.02 -6.47
CA ASP A 42 -16.40 2.30 -7.56
C ASP A 42 -15.05 1.70 -7.13
N ALA A 43 -14.48 2.14 -6.02
CA ALA A 43 -13.24 1.64 -5.45
C ALA A 43 -13.09 2.08 -4.00
N VAL A 44 -12.29 1.33 -3.22
CA VAL A 44 -11.84 1.74 -1.89
C VAL A 44 -10.35 2.03 -1.94
N PHE A 45 -9.94 3.19 -1.43
CA PHE A 45 -8.55 3.61 -1.30
C PHE A 45 -8.19 3.74 0.18
N LEU A 46 -7.12 3.09 0.60
CA LEU A 46 -6.60 3.12 1.97
C LEU A 46 -5.12 3.47 2.00
N VAL A 47 -4.67 4.04 3.11
CA VAL A 47 -3.24 4.18 3.44
C VAL A 47 -2.93 3.19 4.58
N SER A 48 -2.03 2.25 4.32
CA SER A 48 -1.59 1.25 5.32
C SER A 48 -0.19 0.74 4.97
N PRO A 49 0.80 0.90 5.86
CA PRO A 49 0.73 1.55 7.16
C PRO A 49 0.38 3.04 7.08
N THR A 50 -0.21 3.60 8.15
CA THR A 50 -0.32 5.05 8.31
C THR A 50 1.07 5.66 8.47
N TYR A 51 1.15 7.00 8.52
CA TYR A 51 2.43 7.69 8.74
C TYR A 51 3.08 7.30 10.08
N GLU A 52 2.25 7.03 11.08
CA GLU A 52 2.65 6.62 12.44
C GLU A 52 2.94 5.11 12.55
N GLY A 53 2.73 4.35 11.47
CA GLY A 53 3.03 2.91 11.41
C GLY A 53 1.86 1.99 11.80
N ARG A 54 0.63 2.51 11.88
CA ARG A 54 -0.56 1.68 12.14
C ARG A 54 -0.96 0.92 10.89
N ILE A 55 -1.17 -0.40 11.02
CA ILE A 55 -1.49 -1.30 9.91
C ILE A 55 -2.97 -1.69 9.99
N ALA A 56 -3.71 -1.49 8.89
CA ALA A 56 -5.10 -1.94 8.77
C ALA A 56 -5.20 -3.45 8.51
N ASP A 57 -6.33 -4.06 8.87
CA ASP A 57 -6.65 -5.44 8.49
C ASP A 57 -7.06 -5.49 7.00
N ILE A 58 -6.05 -5.37 6.14
CA ILE A 58 -6.22 -5.34 4.68
C ILE A 58 -6.89 -6.61 4.17
N GLU A 59 -6.60 -7.78 4.76
CA GLU A 59 -7.15 -9.06 4.30
C GLU A 59 -8.68 -9.11 4.51
N THR A 60 -9.16 -8.70 5.67
CA THR A 60 -10.60 -8.65 5.95
C THR A 60 -11.28 -7.57 5.14
N ILE A 61 -10.67 -6.39 5.01
CA ILE A 61 -11.18 -5.30 4.17
C ILE A 61 -11.26 -5.73 2.71
N ALA A 62 -10.24 -6.39 2.16
CA ALA A 62 -10.25 -6.89 0.79
C ALA A 62 -11.45 -7.83 0.53
N LYS A 63 -11.73 -8.76 1.45
CA LYS A 63 -12.88 -9.65 1.35
C LYS A 63 -14.22 -8.89 1.31
N LEU A 64 -14.36 -7.85 2.13
CA LEU A 64 -15.56 -6.98 2.14
C LEU A 64 -15.69 -6.20 0.83
N VAL A 65 -14.63 -5.58 0.37
CA VAL A 65 -14.57 -4.79 -0.87
C VAL A 65 -14.89 -5.67 -2.09
N HIS A 66 -14.25 -6.83 -2.17
CA HIS A 66 -14.49 -7.80 -3.25
C HIS A 66 -15.89 -8.39 -3.23
N SER A 67 -16.55 -8.49 -2.07
CA SER A 67 -17.95 -8.91 -1.98
C SER A 67 -18.91 -7.96 -2.74
N LYS A 68 -18.48 -6.73 -2.99
CA LYS A 68 -19.20 -5.72 -3.78
C LYS A 68 -18.73 -5.67 -5.24
N GLY A 69 -17.75 -6.50 -5.63
CA GLY A 69 -17.21 -6.53 -7.00
C GLY A 69 -16.35 -5.32 -7.37
N ILE A 70 -15.84 -4.58 -6.39
CA ILE A 70 -15.03 -3.37 -6.60
C ILE A 70 -13.58 -3.59 -6.15
N PRO A 71 -12.60 -2.85 -6.73
CA PRO A 71 -11.19 -2.99 -6.37
C PRO A 71 -10.82 -2.26 -5.09
N GLN A 72 -9.84 -2.85 -4.38
CA GLN A 72 -9.15 -2.21 -3.27
C GLN A 72 -7.78 -1.68 -3.70
N ILE A 73 -7.52 -0.42 -3.39
CA ILE A 73 -6.25 0.27 -3.65
C ILE A 73 -5.61 0.60 -2.32
N VAL A 74 -4.35 0.21 -2.13
CA VAL A 74 -3.61 0.51 -0.90
C VAL A 74 -2.36 1.31 -1.21
N ASP A 75 -2.26 2.48 -0.62
CA ASP A 75 -1.00 3.22 -0.51
C ASP A 75 -0.20 2.61 0.66
N GLU A 76 0.69 1.71 0.31
CA GLU A 76 1.62 1.04 1.23
C GLU A 76 3.03 1.64 1.13
N ALA A 77 3.09 2.97 0.91
CA ALA A 77 4.37 3.66 0.72
C ALA A 77 5.35 3.48 1.89
N HIS A 78 4.85 3.32 3.13
CA HIS A 78 5.66 3.08 4.32
C HIS A 78 5.84 1.59 4.63
N GLY A 79 5.30 0.68 3.81
CA GLY A 79 5.27 -0.76 4.05
C GLY A 79 6.02 -1.61 3.02
N ALA A 80 6.95 -1.05 2.23
CA ALA A 80 7.67 -1.83 1.22
C ALA A 80 8.49 -3.00 1.79
N HIS A 81 8.78 -3.00 3.09
CA HIS A 81 9.45 -4.09 3.82
C HIS A 81 8.49 -5.17 4.35
N LEU A 82 7.19 -4.92 4.36
CA LEU A 82 6.22 -5.87 4.88
C LEU A 82 6.20 -7.17 4.06
N GLY A 83 6.04 -8.29 4.75
CA GLY A 83 6.03 -9.61 4.13
C GLY A 83 7.38 -10.13 3.64
N LEU A 84 8.48 -9.40 3.87
CA LEU A 84 9.83 -9.79 3.40
C LEU A 84 10.62 -10.60 4.45
N ALA A 85 10.18 -10.63 5.71
CA ALA A 85 10.81 -11.44 6.74
C ALA A 85 9.80 -11.92 7.77
N GLU A 86 10.15 -12.96 8.51
CA GLU A 86 9.38 -13.44 9.66
C GLU A 86 9.28 -12.32 10.71
N GLY A 87 8.12 -12.20 11.35
CA GLY A 87 7.84 -11.15 12.35
C GLY A 87 7.34 -9.82 11.78
N PHE A 88 7.38 -9.61 10.47
CA PHE A 88 6.65 -8.52 9.82
C PHE A 88 5.24 -8.97 9.44
N ALA A 89 4.31 -8.01 9.44
CA ALA A 89 2.98 -8.25 8.90
C ALA A 89 3.05 -8.61 7.40
N LYS A 90 2.04 -9.33 6.89
CA LYS A 90 1.88 -9.55 5.46
C LYS A 90 1.75 -8.19 4.75
N ASN A 91 2.30 -8.07 3.54
CA ASN A 91 2.05 -6.91 2.70
C ASN A 91 0.64 -6.95 2.08
N SER A 92 0.16 -5.81 1.61
CA SER A 92 -1.19 -5.69 1.05
C SER A 92 -1.43 -6.54 -0.20
N CYS A 93 -0.38 -6.88 -0.97
CA CYS A 93 -0.50 -7.82 -2.09
C CYS A 93 -0.84 -9.23 -1.59
N GLN A 94 -0.18 -9.69 -0.54
CA GLN A 94 -0.45 -10.98 0.10
C GLN A 94 -1.83 -11.02 0.78
N CYS A 95 -2.32 -9.86 1.20
CA CYS A 95 -3.65 -9.68 1.80
C CYS A 95 -4.78 -9.55 0.78
N GLY A 96 -4.47 -9.51 -0.53
CA GLY A 96 -5.46 -9.53 -1.59
C GLY A 96 -5.85 -8.17 -2.16
N ALA A 97 -5.17 -7.07 -1.83
CA ALA A 97 -5.39 -5.78 -2.46
C ALA A 97 -5.09 -5.83 -3.96
N ASP A 98 -5.89 -5.12 -4.78
CA ASP A 98 -5.80 -5.14 -6.24
C ASP A 98 -4.70 -4.23 -6.79
N LEU A 99 -4.52 -3.06 -6.18
CA LEU A 99 -3.43 -2.13 -6.46
C LEU A 99 -2.71 -1.78 -5.18
N VAL A 100 -1.37 -1.92 -5.19
CA VAL A 100 -0.53 -1.57 -4.03
C VAL A 100 0.62 -0.70 -4.49
N ILE A 101 0.85 0.39 -3.77
CA ILE A 101 1.90 1.35 -4.06
C ILE A 101 2.98 1.23 -2.98
N HIS A 102 4.19 0.89 -3.36
CA HIS A 102 5.37 0.88 -2.49
C HIS A 102 6.32 2.02 -2.83
N SER A 103 6.66 2.87 -1.86
CA SER A 103 7.82 3.75 -1.97
C SER A 103 9.06 2.99 -1.50
N VAL A 104 9.77 2.37 -2.44
CA VAL A 104 10.90 1.48 -2.14
C VAL A 104 11.99 2.20 -1.34
N HIS A 105 12.20 3.49 -1.64
CA HIS A 105 13.20 4.34 -0.99
C HIS A 105 12.91 4.70 0.48
N LYS A 106 11.70 4.42 1.00
CA LYS A 106 11.36 4.75 2.40
C LYS A 106 11.83 3.70 3.38
N THR A 107 11.71 2.43 3.02
CA THR A 107 11.97 1.32 3.95
C THR A 107 12.92 0.26 3.41
N LEU A 108 13.34 0.36 2.14
CA LEU A 108 14.35 -0.49 1.53
C LEU A 108 15.54 0.35 1.02
N PRO A 109 16.71 -0.23 0.76
CA PRO A 109 17.93 0.51 0.41
C PRO A 109 17.95 0.99 -1.06
N ALA A 110 16.86 1.63 -1.51
CA ALA A 110 16.75 2.20 -2.84
C ALA A 110 16.96 3.72 -2.82
N LEU A 111 17.29 4.28 -3.99
CA LEU A 111 17.45 5.73 -4.15
C LEU A 111 16.08 6.44 -4.03
N THR A 112 16.10 7.67 -3.50
CA THR A 112 14.92 8.53 -3.39
C THR A 112 14.19 8.66 -4.73
N GLN A 113 12.87 8.80 -4.70
CA GLN A 113 11.94 8.83 -5.84
C GLN A 113 11.69 7.46 -6.51
N SER A 114 12.18 6.35 -5.95
CA SER A 114 11.87 5.02 -6.46
C SER A 114 10.59 4.47 -5.84
N ALA A 115 9.70 3.98 -6.69
CA ALA A 115 8.43 3.39 -6.28
C ALA A 115 8.05 2.23 -7.21
N LEU A 116 7.23 1.32 -6.67
CA LEU A 116 6.63 0.22 -7.42
C LEU A 116 5.10 0.31 -7.31
N LEU A 117 4.43 -0.02 -8.40
CA LEU A 117 2.99 -0.22 -8.44
C LEU A 117 2.71 -1.69 -8.74
N HIS A 118 2.16 -2.39 -7.78
CA HIS A 118 1.73 -3.78 -7.92
C HIS A 118 0.29 -3.85 -8.39
N VAL A 119 0.00 -4.77 -9.31
CA VAL A 119 -1.33 -4.99 -9.87
C VAL A 119 -1.69 -6.45 -9.73
N ASN A 120 -2.64 -6.74 -8.87
CA ASN A 120 -3.12 -8.08 -8.56
C ASN A 120 -4.57 -8.27 -9.06
N GLY A 121 -5.02 -9.50 -9.03
CA GLY A 121 -6.42 -9.80 -9.32
C GLY A 121 -6.89 -9.46 -10.73
N ARG A 122 -8.21 -9.32 -10.90
CA ARG A 122 -8.88 -9.10 -12.19
C ARG A 122 -9.80 -7.88 -12.20
N LEU A 123 -9.95 -7.18 -11.07
CA LEU A 123 -10.86 -6.04 -10.94
C LEU A 123 -10.30 -4.74 -11.53
N VAL A 124 -9.01 -4.72 -11.84
CA VAL A 124 -8.34 -3.56 -12.43
C VAL A 124 -8.07 -3.81 -13.92
N ASP A 125 -8.55 -2.90 -14.76
CA ASP A 125 -8.22 -2.88 -16.18
C ASP A 125 -6.75 -2.46 -16.38
N ARG A 126 -5.91 -3.45 -16.67
CA ARG A 126 -4.46 -3.28 -16.81
C ARG A 126 -4.07 -2.44 -18.02
N GLU A 127 -4.82 -2.49 -19.10
CA GLU A 127 -4.55 -1.70 -20.31
C GLU A 127 -4.84 -0.22 -20.05
N ARG A 128 -5.99 0.04 -19.43
CA ARG A 128 -6.36 1.40 -19.01
C ARG A 128 -5.37 1.96 -18.00
N LEU A 129 -4.96 1.18 -17.00
CA LEU A 129 -3.95 1.58 -16.03
C LEU A 129 -2.62 1.92 -16.72
N ARG A 130 -2.13 1.06 -17.62
CA ARG A 130 -0.89 1.30 -18.39
C ARG A 130 -0.97 2.58 -19.20
N ARG A 131 -2.12 2.86 -19.82
CA ARG A 131 -2.33 4.12 -20.55
C ARG A 131 -2.18 5.34 -19.65
N PHE A 132 -2.74 5.31 -18.44
CA PHE A 132 -2.59 6.41 -17.49
C PHE A 132 -1.17 6.54 -16.95
N LEU A 133 -0.49 5.44 -16.70
CA LEU A 133 0.93 5.46 -16.33
C LEU A 133 1.76 6.14 -17.42
N HIS A 134 1.54 5.82 -18.69
CA HIS A 134 2.24 6.49 -19.81
C HIS A 134 1.96 8.00 -19.90
N ILE A 135 0.78 8.45 -19.48
CA ILE A 135 0.43 9.88 -19.46
C ILE A 135 1.12 10.63 -18.31
N TYR A 136 1.20 10.00 -17.13
CA TYR A 136 1.66 10.66 -15.91
C TYR A 136 3.10 10.37 -15.52
N GLN A 137 3.68 9.30 -16.03
CA GLN A 137 5.10 8.99 -15.82
C GLN A 137 5.99 9.76 -16.80
N SER A 138 7.29 9.83 -16.45
CA SER A 138 8.30 10.40 -17.33
C SER A 138 8.45 9.58 -18.62
N SER A 139 8.56 10.26 -19.76
CA SER A 139 8.94 9.65 -21.03
C SER A 139 10.44 9.26 -21.08
N SER A 140 11.23 9.75 -20.14
CA SER A 140 12.67 9.50 -20.03
C SER A 140 12.98 8.94 -18.64
N PRO A 141 12.72 7.64 -18.39
CA PRO A 141 12.96 7.04 -17.09
C PRO A 141 14.45 7.07 -16.74
N SER A 142 14.76 7.34 -15.47
CA SER A 142 16.13 7.29 -14.98
C SER A 142 16.59 5.85 -14.80
N TYR A 143 17.53 5.41 -15.63
CA TYR A 143 18.14 4.08 -15.49
C TYR A 143 18.89 3.93 -14.15
N VAL A 144 19.42 5.02 -13.60
CA VAL A 144 20.08 5.01 -12.28
C VAL A 144 19.05 4.64 -11.18
N LEU A 145 17.85 5.24 -11.21
CA LEU A 145 16.80 4.90 -10.26
C LEU A 145 16.30 3.47 -10.46
N MET A 146 16.16 3.01 -11.71
CA MET A 146 15.75 1.64 -12.01
C MET A 146 16.79 0.63 -11.51
N ALA A 147 18.07 0.86 -11.78
CA ALA A 147 19.16 0.04 -11.27
C ALA A 147 19.23 0.07 -9.74
N GLY A 148 18.91 1.21 -9.12
CA GLY A 148 18.82 1.34 -7.67
C GLY A 148 17.70 0.49 -7.06
N ILE A 149 16.55 0.38 -7.72
CA ILE A 149 15.46 -0.53 -7.29
C ILE A 149 15.91 -1.99 -7.41
N ASP A 150 16.47 -2.37 -8.56
CA ASP A 150 16.95 -3.72 -8.83
C ASP A 150 17.99 -4.16 -7.79
N ASN A 151 19.00 -3.31 -7.55
CA ASN A 151 20.01 -3.57 -6.53
C ASN A 151 19.43 -3.66 -5.10
N ALA A 152 18.45 -2.82 -4.76
CA ALA A 152 17.79 -2.90 -3.46
C ALA A 152 17.05 -4.22 -3.27
N LEU A 153 16.38 -4.73 -4.30
CA LEU A 153 15.70 -6.02 -4.26
C LEU A 153 16.71 -7.17 -4.17
N GLN A 154 17.84 -7.10 -4.91
CA GLN A 154 18.92 -8.07 -4.80
C GLN A 154 19.51 -8.13 -3.38
N VAL A 155 19.77 -6.99 -2.75
CA VAL A 155 20.23 -6.93 -1.34
C VAL A 155 19.24 -7.60 -0.40
N VAL A 156 17.93 -7.36 -0.60
CA VAL A 156 16.90 -8.03 0.21
C VAL A 156 16.88 -9.53 -0.02
N GLU A 157 16.99 -9.98 -1.25
CA GLU A 157 17.01 -11.41 -1.60
C GLU A 157 18.22 -12.13 -1.00
N GLU A 158 19.41 -11.52 -1.08
CA GLU A 158 20.66 -12.14 -0.63
C GLU A 158 20.90 -12.01 0.88
N GLN A 159 20.46 -10.91 1.51
CA GLN A 159 20.84 -10.54 2.87
C GLN A 159 19.64 -10.19 3.76
N GLY A 160 18.40 -10.25 3.24
CA GLY A 160 17.20 -9.77 3.93
C GLY A 160 17.02 -10.44 5.29
N ASP A 161 17.12 -11.75 5.38
CA ASP A 161 16.97 -12.49 6.64
C ASP A 161 17.93 -11.98 7.73
N TYR A 162 19.19 -11.79 7.39
CA TYR A 162 20.20 -11.26 8.31
C TYR A 162 19.90 -9.81 8.73
N LEU A 163 19.62 -8.96 7.76
CA LEU A 163 19.39 -7.52 8.01
C LEU A 163 18.13 -7.28 8.83
N PHE A 164 17.04 -7.95 8.49
CA PHE A 164 15.76 -7.80 9.20
C PHE A 164 15.82 -8.43 10.61
N THR A 165 16.46 -9.58 10.77
CA THR A 165 16.69 -10.17 12.12
C THR A 165 17.51 -9.22 12.99
N LYS A 166 18.56 -8.62 12.45
CA LYS A 166 19.37 -7.64 13.17
C LYS A 166 18.58 -6.39 13.54
N PHE A 167 17.72 -5.90 12.64
CA PHE A 167 16.81 -4.79 12.93
C PHE A 167 15.87 -5.12 14.09
N GLN A 168 15.21 -6.29 14.06
CA GLN A 168 14.28 -6.73 15.12
C GLN A 168 14.98 -6.84 16.48
N ILE A 169 16.19 -7.43 16.53
CA ILE A 169 16.97 -7.52 17.76
C ILE A 169 17.30 -6.13 18.32
N ASN A 170 17.64 -5.17 17.46
CA ASN A 170 17.94 -3.80 17.87
C ASN A 170 16.71 -3.02 18.32
N TYR A 171 15.56 -3.31 17.75
CA TYR A 171 14.28 -2.69 18.12
C TYR A 171 13.80 -3.16 19.51
N LEU A 172 14.08 -4.40 19.91
CA LEU A 172 13.69 -4.96 21.21
C LEU A 172 14.64 -4.62 22.36
N ARG A 173 15.73 -3.88 22.11
CA ARG A 173 16.70 -3.39 23.12
C ARG A 173 16.32 -2.02 23.64
#